data_3d37ac61585eeb93690d2d3d6a383497
#
_entry.id   3d37ac61585eeb93690d2d3d6a383497
#
_cell.length_a   1.000
_cell.length_b   1.000
_cell.length_c   1.000
_cell.angle_alpha   90.00
_cell.angle_beta   90.00
_cell.angle_gamma   90.00
#
_symmetry.space_group_name_H-M   'P 1'
#
loop_
_entity.id
_entity.type
_entity.pdbx_description
1 polymer ?
#
loop_
_entity_poly.entity_id
_entity_poly.type
_entity_poly.pdbx_seq_one_letter_code
_entity_poly.pdbx_strand_id
1 'polypeptide(L)'
;MRKQLVPFVVVVLSVIAAAARVEAHAFLVRAEPRVGGKVNKAPTEVRVWFSETIQAGVSSIKVFDVSGKQVDKKDTHSDRANRAALCVSLTPALTPGAYKVVWRVTSADTHVTNGDFRFQLLGTQRAAVSSQAR
;
A
#
# COMPACT_ATOMS: atom_id res chain seq x y z
N MET A 1 -53.97 -41.75 -5.53
CA MET A 1 -52.51 -41.67 -5.41
C MET A 1 -52.08 -40.21 -5.50
N ARG A 2 -51.80 -39.64 -4.38
CA ARG A 2 -51.25 -38.26 -4.34
C ARG A 2 -49.74 -38.34 -4.16
N LYS A 3 -49.01 -38.00 -5.20
CA LYS A 3 -47.56 -37.91 -5.13
C LYS A 3 -47.19 -36.59 -4.47
N GLN A 4 -46.62 -36.68 -3.29
CA GLN A 4 -46.06 -35.55 -2.56
C GLN A 4 -44.72 -35.15 -3.21
N LEU A 5 -44.76 -34.14 -4.06
CA LEU A 5 -43.55 -33.59 -4.76
C LEU A 5 -43.06 -32.28 -4.15
N VAL A 6 -43.50 -31.93 -2.94
CA VAL A 6 -43.23 -30.61 -2.33
C VAL A 6 -41.97 -30.53 -1.49
N PRO A 7 -41.33 -31.58 -0.94
CA PRO A 7 -40.16 -31.37 -0.11
C PRO A 7 -38.83 -31.20 -0.87
N PHE A 8 -38.77 -31.51 -2.17
CA PHE A 8 -37.50 -31.47 -2.87
C PHE A 8 -37.11 -30.07 -3.39
N VAL A 9 -38.07 -29.18 -3.56
CA VAL A 9 -37.80 -27.81 -4.07
C VAL A 9 -37.33 -26.87 -2.97
N VAL A 10 -37.69 -27.12 -1.72
CA VAL A 10 -37.32 -26.24 -0.58
C VAL A 10 -35.86 -26.47 -0.16
N VAL A 11 -35.31 -27.66 -0.34
CA VAL A 11 -33.92 -27.96 0.03
C VAL A 11 -32.93 -27.36 -0.96
N VAL A 12 -33.29 -27.22 -2.22
CA VAL A 12 -32.40 -26.63 -3.24
C VAL A 12 -32.28 -25.10 -3.10
N LEU A 13 -33.30 -24.42 -2.59
CA LEU A 13 -33.25 -22.97 -2.36
C LEU A 13 -32.46 -22.58 -1.12
N SER A 14 -32.26 -23.51 -0.18
CA SER A 14 -31.49 -23.22 1.06
C SER A 14 -29.99 -23.28 0.88
N VAL A 15 -29.48 -23.85 -0.21
CA VAL A 15 -28.02 -23.98 -0.46
C VAL A 15 -27.44 -22.76 -1.17
N ILE A 16 -28.29 -21.92 -1.76
CA ILE A 16 -27.82 -20.72 -2.49
C ILE A 16 -27.57 -19.51 -1.57
N ALA A 17 -28.00 -19.57 -0.31
CA ALA A 17 -27.88 -18.47 0.64
C ALA A 17 -26.54 -18.46 1.40
N ALA A 18 -25.65 -19.43 1.19
CA ALA A 18 -24.27 -19.36 1.62
C ALA A 18 -23.41 -18.71 0.52
N ALA A 19 -23.82 -17.54 0.04
CA ALA A 19 -22.91 -16.67 -0.67
C ALA A 19 -21.77 -16.37 0.29
N ALA A 20 -20.62 -17.02 0.06
CA ALA A 20 -19.40 -16.72 0.75
C ALA A 20 -19.21 -15.20 0.66
N ARG A 21 -19.27 -14.52 1.79
CA ARG A 21 -18.82 -13.17 1.88
C ARG A 21 -17.33 -13.24 1.58
N VAL A 22 -16.96 -12.98 0.36
CA VAL A 22 -15.57 -12.70 0.02
C VAL A 22 -15.28 -11.38 0.71
N GLU A 23 -14.73 -11.46 1.90
CA GLU A 23 -14.19 -10.28 2.57
C GLU A 23 -13.00 -9.84 1.76
N ALA A 24 -13.21 -8.83 0.92
CA ALA A 24 -12.15 -8.20 0.17
C ALA A 24 -11.37 -7.30 1.14
N HIS A 25 -10.28 -7.81 1.71
CA HIS A 25 -9.35 -7.00 2.47
C HIS A 25 -8.56 -6.12 1.50
N ALA A 26 -8.38 -4.85 1.84
CA ALA A 26 -7.50 -3.97 1.08
C ALA A 26 -6.08 -4.53 1.10
N PHE A 27 -5.51 -4.77 -0.06
CA PHE A 27 -4.12 -5.17 -0.20
C PHE A 27 -3.38 -4.17 -1.10
N LEU A 28 -2.07 -4.08 -0.92
CA LEU A 28 -1.21 -3.22 -1.71
C LEU A 28 -1.15 -3.72 -3.14
N VAL A 29 -1.51 -2.87 -4.09
CA VAL A 29 -1.48 -3.15 -5.53
C VAL A 29 -0.20 -2.62 -6.15
N ARG A 30 0.21 -1.40 -5.78
CA ARG A 30 1.35 -0.68 -6.35
C ARG A 30 1.85 0.36 -5.37
N ALA A 31 3.11 0.71 -5.48
CA ALA A 31 3.72 1.81 -4.72
C ALA A 31 4.69 2.63 -5.59
N GLU A 32 4.87 3.88 -5.20
CA GLU A 32 5.91 4.78 -5.71
C GLU A 32 6.58 5.47 -4.51
N PRO A 33 7.88 5.26 -4.30
CA PRO A 33 8.78 4.34 -5.02
C PRO A 33 8.31 2.89 -5.02
N ARG A 34 8.67 2.12 -6.04
CA ARG A 34 8.23 0.71 -6.20
C ARG A 34 8.70 -0.14 -5.03
N VAL A 35 7.91 -1.14 -4.68
CA VAL A 35 8.30 -2.20 -3.73
C VAL A 35 9.61 -2.84 -4.19
N GLY A 36 10.63 -2.78 -3.33
CA GLY A 36 11.97 -3.27 -3.66
C GLY A 36 12.72 -2.46 -4.73
N GLY A 37 12.19 -1.30 -5.11
CA GLY A 37 12.74 -0.45 -6.16
C GLY A 37 13.96 0.35 -5.72
N LYS A 38 14.67 0.88 -6.71
CA LYS A 38 15.81 1.78 -6.55
C LYS A 38 15.50 3.10 -7.24
N VAL A 39 15.77 4.21 -6.58
CA VAL A 39 15.60 5.56 -7.13
C VAL A 39 16.90 6.33 -7.06
N ASN A 40 17.18 7.11 -8.10
CA ASN A 40 18.40 7.94 -8.18
C ASN A 40 18.22 9.32 -7.57
N LYS A 41 16.98 9.77 -7.46
CA LYS A 41 16.59 11.06 -6.91
C LYS A 41 15.74 10.84 -5.67
N ALA A 42 16.00 11.63 -4.62
CA ALA A 42 15.20 11.59 -3.41
C ALA A 42 13.73 11.88 -3.73
N PRO A 43 12.82 10.96 -3.41
CA PRO A 43 11.39 11.20 -3.60
C PRO A 43 10.90 12.26 -2.61
N THR A 44 9.88 13.01 -3.00
CA THR A 44 9.23 14.01 -2.14
C THR A 44 8.02 13.44 -1.41
N GLU A 45 7.52 12.31 -1.87
CA GLU A 45 6.40 11.60 -1.27
C GLU A 45 6.51 10.09 -1.50
N VAL A 46 5.80 9.33 -0.68
CA VAL A 46 5.46 7.94 -0.93
C VAL A 46 3.98 7.88 -1.27
N ARG A 47 3.65 7.17 -2.34
CA ARG A 47 2.27 6.92 -2.78
C ARG A 47 2.04 5.43 -2.86
N VAL A 48 0.93 4.97 -2.30
CA VAL A 48 0.55 3.55 -2.25
C VAL A 48 -0.87 3.40 -2.75
N TRP A 49 -1.07 2.50 -3.71
CA TRP A 49 -2.38 2.13 -4.24
C TRP A 49 -2.82 0.80 -3.65
N PHE A 50 -4.05 0.78 -3.18
CA PHE A 50 -4.70 -0.38 -2.60
C PHE A 50 -5.79 -0.92 -3.52
N SER A 51 -6.23 -2.14 -3.29
CA SER A 51 -7.29 -2.80 -4.05
C SER A 51 -8.68 -2.22 -3.81
N GLU A 52 -8.83 -1.39 -2.78
CA GLU A 52 -10.11 -0.80 -2.37
C GLU A 52 -9.94 0.64 -1.90
N THR A 53 -11.06 1.36 -1.83
CA THR A 53 -11.11 2.69 -1.22
C THR A 53 -10.68 2.63 0.24
N ILE A 54 -9.81 3.56 0.63
CA ILE A 54 -9.22 3.65 1.96
C ILE A 54 -9.76 4.87 2.70
N GLN A 55 -10.05 4.68 3.99
CA GLN A 55 -10.39 5.76 4.90
C GLN A 55 -9.09 6.43 5.41
N ALA A 56 -8.67 7.49 4.76
CA ALA A 56 -7.39 8.16 5.04
C ALA A 56 -7.29 8.67 6.48
N GLY A 57 -8.38 9.15 7.06
CA GLY A 57 -8.40 9.72 8.41
C GLY A 57 -8.04 8.74 9.54
N VAL A 58 -8.15 7.44 9.28
CA VAL A 58 -7.83 6.36 10.24
C VAL A 58 -6.78 5.40 9.69
N SER A 59 -6.05 5.83 8.67
CA SER A 59 -4.99 5.08 8.01
C SER A 59 -3.67 5.84 8.11
N SER A 60 -2.55 5.13 8.01
CA SER A 60 -1.22 5.75 8.09
C SER A 60 -0.21 5.07 7.17
N ILE A 61 0.68 5.90 6.64
CA ILE A 61 1.93 5.46 6.02
C ILE A 61 3.06 6.13 6.80
N LYS A 62 4.02 5.33 7.25
CA LYS A 62 5.23 5.79 7.94
C LYS A 62 6.45 5.34 7.18
N VAL A 63 7.44 6.19 7.10
CA VAL A 63 8.69 5.90 6.39
C VAL A 63 9.88 6.09 7.34
N PHE A 64 10.73 5.09 7.39
CA PHE A 64 11.91 5.07 8.27
C PHE A 64 13.18 4.87 7.46
N ASP A 65 14.24 5.55 7.86
CA ASP A 65 15.58 5.31 7.34
C ASP A 65 16.25 4.07 8.00
N VAL A 66 17.48 3.75 7.62
CA VAL A 66 18.21 2.59 8.17
C VAL A 66 18.50 2.70 9.66
N SER A 67 18.53 3.91 10.21
CA SER A 67 18.74 4.14 11.64
C SER A 67 17.46 4.01 12.46
N GLY A 68 16.30 3.82 11.79
CA GLY A 68 15.00 3.78 12.42
C GLY A 68 14.37 5.15 12.63
N LYS A 69 14.97 6.22 12.10
CA LYS A 69 14.41 7.58 12.16
C LYS A 69 13.23 7.69 11.20
N GLN A 70 12.11 8.21 11.66
CA GLN A 70 10.94 8.50 10.83
C GLN A 70 11.22 9.75 9.98
N VAL A 71 11.04 9.61 8.67
CA VAL A 71 11.37 10.65 7.67
C VAL A 71 10.15 11.14 6.88
N ASP A 72 8.96 10.73 7.24
CA ASP A 72 7.71 11.28 6.69
C ASP A 72 7.23 12.48 7.54
N LYS A 73 6.39 13.31 6.93
CA LYS A 73 5.83 14.51 7.58
C LYS A 73 4.56 14.23 8.38
N LYS A 74 4.16 12.96 8.54
CA LYS A 74 2.96 12.53 9.28
C LYS A 74 1.65 13.14 8.74
N ASP A 75 1.60 13.36 7.44
CA ASP A 75 0.50 14.00 6.72
C ASP A 75 -0.25 13.03 5.79
N THR A 76 -0.34 11.76 6.14
CA THR A 76 -1.04 10.75 5.32
C THR A 76 -2.41 11.26 4.88
N HIS A 77 -2.65 11.26 3.58
CA HIS A 77 -3.87 11.76 2.95
C HIS A 77 -4.24 10.95 1.71
N SER A 78 -5.51 11.03 1.32
CA SER A 78 -5.97 10.44 0.06
C SER A 78 -5.42 11.19 -1.14
N ASP A 79 -5.14 10.48 -2.21
CA ASP A 79 -4.98 11.09 -3.52
C ASP A 79 -6.31 11.70 -3.97
N ARG A 80 -6.27 12.92 -4.51
CA ARG A 80 -7.49 13.62 -4.98
C ARG A 80 -8.17 12.90 -6.13
N ALA A 81 -7.41 12.25 -6.99
CA ALA A 81 -7.90 11.55 -8.17
C ALA A 81 -8.31 10.09 -7.89
N ASN A 82 -7.81 9.50 -6.82
CA ASN A 82 -8.05 8.09 -6.53
C ASN A 82 -8.11 7.81 -5.02
N ARG A 83 -9.29 7.56 -4.50
CA ARG A 83 -9.50 7.27 -3.07
C ARG A 83 -8.96 5.91 -2.60
N ALA A 84 -8.53 5.05 -3.50
CA ALA A 84 -7.80 3.83 -3.19
C ALA A 84 -6.29 4.08 -3.05
N ALA A 85 -5.82 5.30 -3.27
CA ALA A 85 -4.43 5.68 -3.11
C ALA A 85 -4.24 6.60 -1.90
N LEU A 86 -3.19 6.33 -1.12
CA LEU A 86 -2.72 7.18 -0.04
C LEU A 86 -1.34 7.74 -0.36
N CYS A 87 -1.11 8.95 0.08
CA CYS A 87 0.16 9.66 -0.02
C CYS A 87 0.65 10.07 1.36
N VAL A 88 1.95 10.12 1.53
CA VAL A 88 2.61 10.78 2.65
C VAL A 88 3.81 11.56 2.14
N SER A 89 3.96 12.81 2.57
CA SER A 89 5.10 13.65 2.22
C SER A 89 6.34 13.21 2.97
N LEU A 90 7.50 13.31 2.32
CA LEU A 90 8.79 13.02 2.93
C LEU A 90 9.51 14.31 3.31
N THR A 91 10.29 14.24 4.38
CA THR A 91 11.17 15.33 4.78
C THR A 91 12.20 15.60 3.68
N PRO A 92 12.64 16.86 3.49
CA PRO A 92 13.67 17.16 2.50
C PRO A 92 15.03 16.56 2.88
N ALA A 93 15.94 16.48 1.92
CA ALA A 93 17.32 16.06 2.10
C ALA A 93 17.48 14.63 2.63
N LEU A 94 16.69 13.68 2.08
CA LEU A 94 16.90 12.26 2.34
C LEU A 94 18.31 11.83 1.90
N THR A 95 18.98 11.08 2.76
CA THR A 95 20.30 10.52 2.46
C THR A 95 20.20 9.21 1.69
N PRO A 96 21.22 8.86 0.86
CA PRO A 96 21.26 7.54 0.23
C PRO A 96 21.18 6.41 1.25
N GLY A 97 20.47 5.37 0.90
CA GLY A 97 20.29 4.19 1.75
C GLY A 97 18.95 3.52 1.55
N ALA A 98 18.68 2.50 2.35
CA ALA A 98 17.41 1.79 2.35
C ALA A 98 16.39 2.50 3.24
N TYR A 99 15.15 2.54 2.76
CA TYR A 99 14.00 3.09 3.48
C TYR A 99 12.93 2.02 3.64
N LYS A 100 12.34 1.95 4.81
CA LYS A 100 11.23 1.06 5.12
C LYS A 100 9.93 1.85 5.18
N VAL A 101 8.97 1.45 4.37
CA VAL A 101 7.61 1.99 4.37
C VAL A 101 6.71 1.02 5.13
N VAL A 102 6.07 1.50 6.17
CA VAL A 102 5.11 0.73 6.97
C VAL A 102 3.73 1.35 6.79
N TRP A 103 2.76 0.55 6.41
CA TRP A 103 1.40 1.03 6.21
C TRP A 103 0.41 0.25 7.08
N ARG A 104 -0.61 0.96 7.54
CA ARG A 104 -1.77 0.41 8.22
C ARG A 104 -2.99 1.15 7.71
N VAL A 105 -3.89 0.44 7.07
CA VAL A 105 -5.03 1.05 6.38
C VAL A 105 -6.34 0.41 6.81
N THR A 106 -7.37 1.25 6.84
CA THR A 106 -8.75 0.83 7.04
C THR A 106 -9.49 1.04 5.73
N SER A 107 -10.03 -0.04 5.18
CA SER A 107 -10.85 0.01 3.97
C SER A 107 -12.23 0.63 4.23
N ALA A 108 -12.96 0.97 3.16
CA ALA A 108 -14.29 1.55 3.25
C ALA A 108 -15.29 0.66 4.00
N ASP A 109 -15.08 -0.67 3.97
CA ASP A 109 -15.86 -1.66 4.70
C ASP A 109 -15.39 -1.92 6.15
N THR A 110 -14.50 -1.04 6.67
CA THR A 110 -13.98 -1.05 8.05
C THR A 110 -12.96 -2.13 8.41
N HIS A 111 -12.48 -2.92 7.44
CA HIS A 111 -11.41 -3.89 7.69
C HIS A 111 -10.03 -3.21 7.72
N VAL A 112 -9.23 -3.63 8.68
CA VAL A 112 -7.86 -3.11 8.88
C VAL A 112 -6.86 -4.12 8.33
N THR A 113 -5.96 -3.63 7.47
CA THR A 113 -4.80 -4.39 6.99
C THR A 113 -3.53 -3.59 7.20
N ASN A 114 -2.40 -4.27 7.27
CA ASN A 114 -1.09 -3.66 7.42
C ASN A 114 -0.03 -4.44 6.67
N GLY A 115 1.08 -3.80 6.43
CA GLY A 115 2.23 -4.40 5.79
C GLY A 115 3.40 -3.41 5.71
N ASP A 116 4.46 -3.86 5.09
CA ASP A 116 5.62 -3.03 4.85
C ASP A 116 6.30 -3.39 3.52
N PHE A 117 7.11 -2.48 3.04
CA PHE A 117 8.02 -2.71 1.93
C PHE A 117 9.23 -1.79 2.05
N ARG A 118 10.22 -2.00 1.21
CA ARG A 118 11.44 -1.20 1.18
C ARG A 118 11.70 -0.68 -0.22
N PHE A 119 12.37 0.47 -0.27
CA PHE A 119 13.01 0.99 -1.47
C PHE A 119 14.41 1.51 -1.11
N GLN A 120 15.23 1.73 -2.11
CA GLN A 120 16.59 2.22 -1.94
C GLN A 120 16.78 3.52 -2.70
N LEU A 121 17.28 4.54 -2.00
CA LEU A 121 17.80 5.76 -2.61
C LEU A 121 19.28 5.55 -2.89
N LEU A 122 19.65 5.61 -4.18
CA LEU A 122 21.03 5.50 -4.62
C LEU A 122 21.74 6.85 -4.40
N GLY A 123 22.98 6.79 -3.97
CA GLY A 123 23.83 7.98 -3.99
C GLY A 123 24.06 8.44 -5.42
N THR A 124 24.14 9.75 -5.65
CA THR A 124 24.71 10.27 -6.87
C THR A 124 26.13 9.74 -6.93
N GLN A 125 26.39 8.76 -7.77
CA GLN A 125 27.78 8.51 -8.13
C GLN A 125 28.25 9.77 -8.86
N ARG A 126 29.00 10.61 -8.15
CA ARG A 126 29.95 11.44 -8.85
C ARG A 126 30.73 10.44 -9.69
N ALA A 127 30.55 10.51 -11.00
CA ALA A 127 31.47 9.89 -11.91
C ALA A 127 32.85 10.24 -11.37
N ALA A 128 33.60 9.23 -10.93
CA ALA A 128 34.99 9.39 -10.71
C ALA A 128 35.51 9.81 -12.07
N VAL A 129 35.66 11.10 -12.26
CA VAL A 129 36.50 11.61 -13.31
C VAL A 129 37.84 11.03 -12.97
N SER A 130 38.14 9.91 -13.59
CA SER A 130 39.46 9.39 -13.67
C SER A 130 40.28 10.52 -14.29
N SER A 131 40.83 11.34 -13.44
CA SER A 131 41.94 12.18 -13.80
C SER A 131 43.13 11.25 -14.09
N GLN A 132 43.08 10.63 -15.21
CA GLN A 132 44.32 10.22 -15.86
C GLN A 132 44.78 11.41 -16.70
N ALA A 133 45.17 12.47 -16.00
CA ALA A 133 46.01 13.47 -16.58
C ALA A 133 47.41 12.87 -16.71
N ARG A 134 47.80 12.69 -17.89
CA ARG A 134 49.20 12.74 -18.24
C ARG A 134 49.45 13.94 -19.12
#